data_4436792abc0ea17d614c735553a5288a
#
_entry.id   4436792abc0ea17d614c735553a5288a
#
_cell.length_a   1.000
_cell.length_b   1.000
_cell.length_c   1.000
_cell.angle_alpha   90.00
_cell.angle_beta   90.00
_cell.angle_gamma   90.00
#
_symmetry.space_group_name_H-M   'P 1'
#
loop_
_entity.id
_entity.type
_entity.pdbx_description
1 polymer ?
#
loop_
_entity_poly.entity_id
_entity_poly.type
_entity_poly.pdbx_seq_one_letter_code
_entity_poly.pdbx_strand_id
1 'polypeptide(L)'
;MRIGEICTTDTICCTRDETVQGAAMLMRRHHVGDLVVIDTDGGGNVPLGILTDRDIVLAVVAPGLDPASLLAGDIMSDDLLTAGESDDVYETIEHMRLRGIRRVPVVDAQGNLSGIVSADDLLEFLAEEMSELSRIGSWQQSHERRVRQ
;
A
#
# COMPACT_ATOMS: atom_id res chain seq x y z
N MET A 1 10.65 11.04 -8.88
CA MET A 1 10.03 9.70 -8.83
C MET A 1 8.59 9.84 -8.33
N ARG A 2 7.65 9.25 -9.05
CA ARG A 2 6.22 9.31 -8.76
C ARG A 2 5.77 8.02 -8.08
N ILE A 3 4.79 8.13 -7.19
CA ILE A 3 4.26 6.97 -6.46
C ILE A 3 3.73 5.89 -7.39
N GLY A 4 3.09 6.25 -8.50
CA GLY A 4 2.60 5.29 -9.50
C GLY A 4 3.68 4.40 -10.12
N GLU A 5 4.96 4.81 -10.08
CA GLU A 5 6.09 4.03 -10.60
C GLU A 5 6.59 2.97 -9.60
N ILE A 6 6.22 3.09 -8.32
CA ILE A 6 6.68 2.24 -7.22
C ILE A 6 5.57 1.35 -6.68
N CYS A 7 4.30 1.80 -6.77
CA CYS A 7 3.17 1.09 -6.17
C CYS A 7 2.96 -0.30 -6.78
N THR A 8 2.49 -1.22 -5.95
CA THR A 8 2.02 -2.54 -6.38
C THR A 8 0.63 -2.40 -6.98
N THR A 9 0.45 -2.82 -8.23
CA THR A 9 -0.83 -2.73 -8.96
C THR A 9 -1.75 -3.92 -8.72
N ASP A 10 -1.21 -5.05 -8.29
CA ASP A 10 -1.96 -6.27 -7.96
C ASP A 10 -2.51 -6.20 -6.53
N THR A 11 -3.49 -5.31 -6.33
CA THR A 11 -4.09 -5.04 -5.02
C THR A 11 -5.33 -5.89 -4.81
N ILE A 12 -5.38 -6.62 -3.69
CA ILE A 12 -6.56 -7.41 -3.31
C ILE A 12 -7.56 -6.51 -2.59
N CYS A 13 -8.79 -6.51 -3.08
CA CYS A 13 -9.87 -5.63 -2.61
C CYS A 13 -11.07 -6.43 -2.15
N CYS A 14 -11.90 -5.81 -1.33
CA CYS A 14 -13.27 -6.24 -1.06
C CYS A 14 -14.19 -5.02 -0.99
N THR A 15 -15.50 -5.24 -1.02
CA THR A 15 -16.48 -4.19 -0.75
C THR A 15 -16.74 -4.09 0.76
N ARG A 16 -17.38 -3.00 1.19
CA ARG A 16 -17.75 -2.81 2.61
C ARG A 16 -18.75 -3.84 3.11
N ASP A 17 -19.51 -4.46 2.21
CA ASP A 17 -20.54 -5.47 2.52
C ASP A 17 -19.98 -6.91 2.59
N GLU A 18 -18.69 -7.09 2.31
CA GLU A 18 -18.03 -8.38 2.50
C GLU A 18 -18.01 -8.71 4.00
N THR A 19 -18.31 -9.96 4.37
CA THR A 19 -18.16 -10.39 5.76
C THR A 19 -16.69 -10.40 6.19
N VAL A 20 -16.44 -10.19 7.46
CA VAL A 20 -15.07 -10.29 8.01
C VAL A 20 -14.50 -11.67 7.76
N GLN A 21 -15.31 -12.73 7.86
CA GLN A 21 -14.89 -14.08 7.52
C GLN A 21 -14.48 -14.20 6.04
N GLY A 22 -15.28 -13.65 5.13
CA GLY A 22 -14.97 -13.61 3.69
C GLY A 22 -13.68 -12.83 3.41
N ALA A 23 -13.49 -11.69 4.07
CA ALA A 23 -12.25 -10.92 3.99
C ALA A 23 -11.03 -11.73 4.48
N ALA A 24 -11.15 -12.43 5.61
CA ALA A 24 -10.10 -13.30 6.12
C ALA A 24 -9.77 -14.44 5.14
N MET A 25 -10.77 -15.01 4.47
CA MET A 25 -10.57 -16.03 3.44
C MET A 25 -9.83 -15.47 2.21
N LEU A 26 -10.10 -14.23 1.82
CA LEU A 26 -9.34 -13.56 0.76
C LEU A 26 -7.87 -13.37 1.15
N MET A 27 -7.61 -12.91 2.38
CA MET A 27 -6.25 -12.77 2.90
C MET A 27 -5.50 -14.11 2.89
N ARG A 28 -6.15 -15.18 3.32
CA ARG A 28 -5.60 -16.54 3.30
C ARG A 28 -5.29 -17.03 1.88
N ARG A 29 -6.22 -16.83 0.95
CA ARG A 29 -6.08 -17.28 -0.44
C ARG A 29 -4.95 -16.58 -1.17
N HIS A 30 -4.79 -15.28 -0.95
CA HIS A 30 -3.83 -14.45 -1.64
C HIS A 30 -2.54 -14.20 -0.83
N HIS A 31 -2.43 -14.75 0.38
CA HIS A 31 -1.27 -14.59 1.27
C HIS A 31 -0.92 -13.13 1.55
N VAL A 32 -1.95 -12.31 1.78
CA VAL A 32 -1.82 -10.88 2.11
C VAL A 32 -2.37 -10.61 3.51
N GLY A 33 -1.84 -9.60 4.18
CA GLY A 33 -2.27 -9.17 5.52
C GLY A 33 -3.19 -7.95 5.51
N ASP A 34 -3.57 -7.46 4.35
CA ASP A 34 -4.44 -6.30 4.19
C ASP A 34 -5.28 -6.37 2.92
N LEU A 35 -6.44 -5.74 2.98
CA LEU A 35 -7.32 -5.55 1.84
C LEU A 35 -7.67 -4.07 1.75
N VAL A 36 -7.78 -3.54 0.54
CA VAL A 36 -8.41 -2.23 0.31
C VAL A 36 -9.91 -2.45 0.20
N VAL A 37 -10.68 -1.75 1.04
CA VAL A 37 -12.13 -1.74 0.95
C VAL A 37 -12.54 -0.66 -0.04
N ILE A 38 -13.27 -1.05 -1.08
CA ILE A 38 -13.64 -0.17 -2.19
C ILE A 38 -15.15 0.03 -2.29
N ASP A 39 -15.52 1.19 -2.83
CA ASP A 39 -16.88 1.49 -3.29
C ASP A 39 -16.96 1.28 -4.80
N THR A 40 -17.91 0.48 -5.22
CA THR A 40 -18.19 0.17 -6.64
C THR A 40 -19.49 0.78 -7.16
N ASP A 41 -20.26 1.47 -6.32
CA ASP A 41 -21.60 1.97 -6.65
C ASP A 41 -21.60 2.99 -7.79
N GLY A 42 -20.52 3.77 -7.94
CA GLY A 42 -20.35 4.74 -9.03
C GLY A 42 -19.75 4.17 -10.32
N GLY A 43 -19.59 2.84 -10.45
CA GLY A 43 -18.99 2.18 -11.62
C GLY A 43 -17.46 2.19 -11.63
N GLY A 44 -16.83 2.77 -10.61
CA GLY A 44 -15.39 2.75 -10.38
C GLY A 44 -15.01 1.91 -9.16
N ASN A 45 -13.76 1.99 -8.76
CA ASN A 45 -13.22 1.31 -7.59
C ASN A 45 -12.60 2.34 -6.63
N VAL A 46 -13.44 3.10 -5.94
CA VAL A 46 -12.98 4.17 -5.04
C VAL A 46 -12.59 3.58 -3.68
N PRO A 47 -11.34 3.76 -3.19
CA PRO A 47 -10.95 3.27 -1.88
C PRO A 47 -11.71 4.00 -0.77
N LEU A 48 -12.27 3.24 0.17
CA LEU A 48 -12.99 3.72 1.35
C LEU A 48 -12.19 3.56 2.63
N GLY A 49 -11.40 2.50 2.73
CA GLY A 49 -10.63 2.17 3.90
C GLY A 49 -9.69 1.00 3.65
N ILE A 50 -8.95 0.63 4.70
CA ILE A 50 -8.08 -0.55 4.72
C ILE A 50 -8.53 -1.45 5.87
N LEU A 51 -8.60 -2.75 5.58
CA LEU A 51 -8.82 -3.80 6.56
C LEU A 51 -7.57 -4.66 6.67
N THR A 52 -7.02 -4.77 7.88
CA THR A 52 -5.83 -5.59 8.13
C THR A 52 -6.17 -6.85 8.94
N ASP A 53 -5.29 -7.85 8.89
CA ASP A 53 -5.37 -9.03 9.76
C ASP A 53 -5.30 -8.65 11.24
N ARG A 54 -4.53 -7.61 11.60
CA ARG A 54 -4.51 -7.07 12.95
C ARG A 54 -5.86 -6.49 13.36
N ASP A 55 -6.57 -5.79 12.49
CA ASP A 55 -7.93 -5.29 12.75
C ASP A 55 -8.88 -6.43 13.10
N ILE A 56 -8.81 -7.53 12.36
CA ILE A 56 -9.63 -8.73 12.61
C ILE A 56 -9.30 -9.32 13.99
N VAL A 57 -8.04 -9.45 14.34
CA VAL A 57 -7.62 -9.97 15.64
C VAL A 57 -8.12 -9.08 16.78
N LEU A 58 -7.92 -7.77 16.68
CA LEU A 58 -8.26 -6.83 17.76
C LEU A 58 -9.75 -6.54 17.88
N ALA A 59 -10.47 -6.45 16.77
CA ALA A 59 -11.88 -6.04 16.76
C ALA A 59 -12.86 -7.22 16.78
N VAL A 60 -12.44 -8.40 16.39
CA VAL A 60 -13.34 -9.57 16.23
C VAL A 60 -12.91 -10.74 17.11
N VAL A 61 -11.66 -11.21 16.99
CA VAL A 61 -11.19 -12.39 17.71
C VAL A 61 -11.04 -12.10 19.21
N ALA A 62 -10.38 -11.01 19.59
CA ALA A 62 -10.13 -10.67 20.99
C ALA A 62 -11.43 -10.43 21.80
N PRO A 63 -12.45 -9.68 21.27
CA PRO A 63 -13.72 -9.52 21.94
C PRO A 63 -14.63 -10.76 21.89
N GLY A 64 -14.29 -11.78 21.08
CA GLY A 64 -15.11 -12.99 20.93
C GLY A 64 -16.35 -12.81 20.05
N LEU A 65 -16.29 -11.91 19.07
CA LEU A 65 -17.38 -11.67 18.14
C LEU A 65 -17.36 -12.68 16.98
N ASP A 66 -18.52 -12.84 16.33
CA ASP A 66 -18.66 -13.74 15.18
C ASP A 66 -18.23 -13.02 13.88
N PRO A 67 -17.17 -13.48 13.20
CA PRO A 67 -16.72 -12.87 11.96
C PRO A 67 -17.70 -13.02 10.79
N ALA A 68 -18.63 -13.97 10.85
CA ALA A 68 -19.65 -14.15 9.83
C ALA A 68 -20.81 -13.14 9.93
N SER A 69 -20.98 -12.51 11.10
CA SER A 69 -22.04 -11.52 11.36
C SER A 69 -21.58 -10.06 11.28
N LEU A 70 -20.27 -9.83 11.09
CA LEU A 70 -19.68 -8.50 10.93
C LEU A 70 -19.26 -8.28 9.48
N LEU A 71 -19.34 -7.03 9.03
CA LEU A 71 -18.93 -6.63 7.70
C LEU A 71 -17.57 -5.92 7.72
N ALA A 72 -16.85 -6.00 6.62
CA ALA A 72 -15.57 -5.29 6.45
C ALA A 72 -15.71 -3.78 6.75
N GLY A 73 -16.81 -3.17 6.31
CA GLY A 73 -17.12 -1.77 6.58
C GLY A 73 -17.30 -1.42 8.06
N ASP A 74 -17.62 -2.40 8.91
CA ASP A 74 -17.82 -2.18 10.35
C ASP A 74 -16.50 -2.04 11.11
N ILE A 75 -15.43 -2.66 10.63
CA ILE A 75 -14.15 -2.73 11.34
C ILE A 75 -12.96 -2.13 10.57
N MET A 76 -13.15 -1.74 9.30
CA MET A 76 -12.10 -1.10 8.51
C MET A 76 -11.67 0.23 9.12
N SER A 77 -10.41 0.61 8.89
CA SER A 77 -9.97 1.98 9.12
C SER A 77 -10.52 2.89 8.02
N ASP A 78 -11.30 3.91 8.38
CA ASP A 78 -11.94 4.87 7.48
C ASP A 78 -11.24 6.24 7.43
N ASP A 79 -10.28 6.49 8.31
CA ASP A 79 -9.36 7.64 8.22
C ASP A 79 -8.28 7.38 7.16
N LEU A 80 -8.72 7.35 5.91
CA LEU A 80 -7.91 6.91 4.79
C LEU A 80 -7.09 8.06 4.21
N LEU A 81 -5.76 7.90 4.19
CA LEU A 81 -4.87 8.65 3.33
C LEU A 81 -4.75 7.92 1.98
N THR A 82 -4.92 8.63 0.89
CA THR A 82 -4.60 8.15 -0.46
C THR A 82 -3.50 8.99 -1.09
N ALA A 83 -2.76 8.43 -2.03
CA ALA A 83 -1.80 9.16 -2.85
C ALA A 83 -2.25 9.07 -4.32
N GLY A 84 -2.09 10.16 -5.07
CA GLY A 84 -2.28 10.14 -6.51
C GLY A 84 -1.08 9.47 -7.20
N GLU A 85 -1.30 8.83 -8.35
CA GLU A 85 -0.21 8.24 -9.14
C GLU A 85 0.92 9.22 -9.46
N SER A 86 0.57 10.50 -9.60
CA SER A 86 1.51 11.58 -9.93
C SER A 86 2.20 12.21 -8.72
N ASP A 87 1.83 11.83 -7.51
CA ASP A 87 2.38 12.40 -6.28
C ASP A 87 3.87 12.03 -6.13
N ASP A 88 4.59 12.93 -5.49
CA ASP A 88 6.02 12.73 -5.21
C ASP A 88 6.23 11.71 -4.09
N VAL A 89 7.24 10.84 -4.27
CA VAL A 89 7.57 9.78 -3.31
C VAL A 89 7.93 10.35 -1.95
N TYR A 90 8.71 11.42 -1.90
CA TYR A 90 9.20 11.98 -0.63
C TYR A 90 8.08 12.68 0.13
N GLU A 91 7.18 13.38 -0.56
CA GLU A 91 5.98 13.96 0.05
C GLU A 91 5.06 12.86 0.62
N THR A 92 4.91 11.76 -0.10
CA THR A 92 4.13 10.62 0.36
C THR A 92 4.74 9.98 1.61
N ILE A 93 6.07 9.81 1.65
CA ILE A 93 6.79 9.34 2.85
C ILE A 93 6.52 10.26 4.04
N GLU A 94 6.56 11.58 3.83
CA GLU A 94 6.30 12.55 4.90
C GLU A 94 4.87 12.43 5.43
N HIS A 95 3.88 12.33 4.55
CA HIS A 95 2.48 12.13 4.94
C HIS A 95 2.27 10.82 5.71
N MET A 96 2.88 9.72 5.26
CA MET A 96 2.83 8.44 5.97
C MET A 96 3.45 8.54 7.37
N ARG A 97 4.59 9.22 7.48
CA ARG A 97 5.28 9.44 8.76
C ARG A 97 4.43 10.26 9.73
N LEU A 98 3.86 11.37 9.27
CA LEU A 98 3.03 12.25 10.09
C LEU A 98 1.76 11.56 10.59
N ARG A 99 1.18 10.66 9.80
CA ARG A 99 0.00 9.88 10.14
C ARG A 99 0.31 8.58 10.87
N GLY A 100 1.56 8.15 10.93
CA GLY A 100 1.96 6.88 11.52
C GLY A 100 1.40 5.65 10.80
N ILE A 101 1.22 5.74 9.48
CA ILE A 101 0.64 4.68 8.65
C ILE A 101 1.70 4.02 7.76
N ARG A 102 1.53 2.73 7.50
CA ARG A 102 2.49 1.92 6.75
C ARG A 102 2.05 1.58 5.33
N ARG A 103 0.80 1.86 4.97
CA ARG A 103 0.23 1.56 3.65
C ARG A 103 -0.67 2.68 3.20
N VAL A 104 -0.59 3.00 1.91
CA VAL A 104 -1.39 4.06 1.29
C VAL A 104 -1.92 3.54 -0.04
N PRO A 105 -3.25 3.48 -0.25
CA PRO A 105 -3.82 3.24 -1.55
C PRO A 105 -3.44 4.34 -2.53
N VAL A 106 -3.10 3.95 -3.74
CA VAL A 106 -2.77 4.85 -4.84
C VAL A 106 -3.96 4.94 -5.78
N VAL A 107 -4.32 6.14 -6.15
CA VAL A 107 -5.49 6.41 -7.00
C VAL A 107 -5.11 7.13 -8.29
N ASP A 108 -5.90 6.88 -9.33
CA ASP A 108 -5.80 7.58 -10.60
C ASP A 108 -6.42 9.00 -10.52
N ALA A 109 -6.42 9.71 -11.63
CA ALA A 109 -6.97 11.07 -11.71
C ALA A 109 -8.49 11.13 -11.47
N GLN A 110 -9.21 10.02 -11.58
CA GLN A 110 -10.63 9.89 -11.31
C GLN A 110 -10.93 9.43 -9.88
N GLY A 111 -9.91 9.17 -9.08
CA GLY A 111 -10.04 8.68 -7.71
C GLY A 111 -10.23 7.17 -7.57
N ASN A 112 -10.08 6.42 -8.65
CA ASN A 112 -10.16 4.96 -8.61
C ASN A 112 -8.84 4.36 -8.14
N LEU A 113 -8.94 3.23 -7.44
CA LEU A 113 -7.77 2.49 -6.98
C LEU A 113 -6.94 2.00 -8.17
N SER A 114 -5.68 2.37 -8.20
CA SER A 114 -4.69 1.89 -9.17
C SER A 114 -3.60 1.02 -8.56
N GLY A 115 -3.41 1.11 -7.26
CA GLY A 115 -2.40 0.31 -6.56
C GLY A 115 -2.36 0.59 -5.07
N ILE A 116 -1.35 0.05 -4.44
CA ILE A 116 -1.02 0.32 -3.03
C ILE A 116 0.51 0.49 -2.89
N VAL A 117 0.93 1.38 -2.04
CA VAL A 117 2.33 1.53 -1.65
C VAL A 117 2.47 1.28 -0.16
N SER A 118 3.44 0.47 0.21
CA SER A 118 3.79 0.18 1.59
C SER A 118 5.11 0.83 2.00
N ALA A 119 5.33 0.95 3.31
CA ALA A 119 6.62 1.38 3.84
C ALA A 119 7.76 0.44 3.40
N ASP A 120 7.48 -0.85 3.22
CA ASP A 120 8.47 -1.82 2.77
C ASP A 120 8.85 -1.59 1.29
N ASP A 121 7.88 -1.29 0.42
CA ASP A 121 8.13 -0.90 -0.99
C ASP A 121 9.02 0.34 -1.07
N LEU A 122 8.76 1.33 -0.21
CA LEU A 122 9.54 2.57 -0.14
C LEU A 122 10.96 2.31 0.38
N LEU A 123 11.12 1.41 1.36
CA LEU A 123 12.44 1.00 1.84
C LEU A 123 13.24 0.28 0.76
N GLU A 124 12.61 -0.61 0.00
CA GLU A 124 13.25 -1.30 -1.12
C GLU A 124 13.69 -0.30 -2.19
N PHE A 125 12.82 0.63 -2.58
CA PHE A 125 13.16 1.70 -3.51
C PHE A 125 14.37 2.52 -3.03
N LEU A 126 14.38 2.98 -1.78
CA LEU A 126 15.49 3.76 -1.23
C LEU A 126 16.79 2.97 -1.16
N ALA A 127 16.72 1.66 -0.86
CA ALA A 127 17.89 0.78 -0.86
C ALA A 127 18.49 0.63 -2.25
N GLU A 128 17.66 0.52 -3.29
CA GLU A 128 18.10 0.51 -4.69
C GLU A 128 18.78 1.81 -5.08
N GLU A 129 18.20 2.97 -4.76
CA GLU A 129 18.78 4.29 -5.01
C GLU A 129 20.12 4.47 -4.30
N MET A 130 20.24 4.03 -3.05
CA MET A 130 21.51 4.04 -2.32
C MET A 130 22.55 3.13 -2.97
N SER A 131 22.15 1.97 -3.46
CA SER A 131 23.05 1.06 -4.19
C SER A 131 23.59 1.70 -5.48
N GLU A 132 22.71 2.35 -6.25
CA GLU A 132 23.15 3.08 -7.46
C GLU A 132 24.12 4.21 -7.12
N LEU A 133 23.83 5.02 -6.09
CA LEU A 133 24.75 6.06 -5.62
C LEU A 133 26.11 5.50 -5.22
N SER A 134 26.17 4.36 -4.56
CA SER A 134 27.42 3.72 -4.12
C SER A 134 28.32 3.29 -5.29
N ARG A 135 27.74 3.04 -6.47
CA ARG A 135 28.47 2.62 -7.68
C ARG A 135 29.18 3.77 -8.40
N ILE A 136 28.80 5.01 -8.13
CA ILE A 136 29.39 6.19 -8.80
C ILE A 136 30.91 6.21 -8.61
N GLY A 137 31.39 6.00 -7.38
CA GLY A 137 32.83 6.02 -7.09
C GLY A 137 33.62 4.94 -7.83
N SER A 138 33.09 3.72 -7.93
CA SER A 138 33.74 2.62 -8.64
C SER A 138 33.78 2.85 -10.15
N TRP A 139 32.73 3.39 -10.72
CA TRP A 139 32.67 3.77 -12.13
C TRP A 139 33.64 4.93 -12.46
N GLN A 140 33.74 5.93 -11.57
CA GLN A 140 34.71 7.03 -11.72
C GLN A 140 36.13 6.51 -11.78
N GLN A 141 36.53 5.62 -10.87
CA GLN A 141 37.87 5.01 -10.86
C GLN A 141 38.15 4.22 -12.14
N SER A 142 37.16 3.46 -12.64
CA SER A 142 37.32 2.71 -13.87
C SER A 142 37.41 3.60 -15.10
N HIS A 143 36.68 4.72 -15.13
CA HIS A 143 36.76 5.72 -16.20
C HIS A 143 38.12 6.42 -16.21
N GLU A 144 38.61 6.86 -15.05
CA GLU A 144 39.94 7.50 -14.91
C GLU A 144 41.08 6.59 -15.38
N ARG A 145 41.03 5.29 -15.05
CA ARG A 145 42.00 4.31 -15.51
C ARG A 145 42.04 4.18 -17.03
N ARG A 146 40.88 4.27 -17.71
CA ARG A 146 40.81 4.20 -19.19
C ARG A 146 41.34 5.45 -19.88
N VAL A 147 41.07 6.61 -19.31
CA VAL A 147 41.42 7.90 -19.95
C VAL A 147 42.89 8.30 -19.73
N ARG A 148 43.52 7.81 -18.65
CA ARG A 148 44.92 8.16 -18.28
C ARG A 148 45.95 7.11 -18.69
N GLN A 149 45.56 6.09 -19.49
CA GLN A 149 46.50 5.19 -20.16
C GLN A 149 46.81 5.72 -21.54
#